data_b9952d21bf73d0d1d4fa81c69492fd4c
#
_entry.id   b9952d21bf73d0d1d4fa81c69492fd4c
#
_cell.length_a   1.000
_cell.length_b   1.000
_cell.length_c   1.000
_cell.angle_alpha   90.00
_cell.angle_beta   90.00
_cell.angle_gamma   90.00
#
_symmetry.space_group_name_H-M   'P 1'
#
loop_
_entity.id
_entity.type
_entity.pdbx_description
1 polymer ?
#
loop_
_entity_poly.entity_id
_entity_poly.type
_entity_poly.pdbx_seq_one_letter_code
_entity_poly.pdbx_strand_id
1 'polypeptide(L)'
;MSFYFTDQIQQSFNKIFHQCNKDIAWEGKAELDALVKLDEEGQKIPGIGDVYAILARVYSGPQFTWIEAGFPEDDTKAYSYLHTAIRKGSAIAILQAMRTSGALTPTIEKELPMTKDQAFQRVYEGAQKGCSYCAYAIANVFQWGDYHILPSAQKVANEGEPSSFVRFLKGLFAQADQRRFANKITAIAQQWLRKSAEAGLVIAYRNLRITYVEQDNRAMEEQVIFEGAKAGLPLMMYLAGDICKSRGEHERALEYFERGAAMNNGMCLREAAEYYAKPCESNKRIPQNIQKALRYYERAAISPNYLDFNDHAYVTMQAIILRTLNIDGQSQDWSRIAHLLQQPAIYTLDTIWPYLAYVFTFKKGNTHAIRTAIECVNKASKCFDRYGSYDYADHLWQLAAGYCYEIGAITKEPDLDQAVTFYEHARESINRLNTRNDNWLGTGEPLAIPDEASERLEAFELVDGHYQYKEGITQSSTTCNPMPPAWPQNSVDVLEIFEDSTTGWRTNKYDWPFIEREWDTQKYLSFIIYDNRQSIENVIYDVYSIVMFHNEDKNTCNIYLYGYSEDPAECDETLEPTI
;
A
#
# COMPACT_ATOMS: atom_id res chain seq x y z
N MET A 1 14.95 23.43 -30.55
CA MET A 1 13.57 23.94 -30.56
C MET A 1 13.27 24.47 -29.19
N SER A 2 12.92 25.74 -29.03
CA SER A 2 12.68 26.31 -27.72
C SER A 2 11.30 25.86 -27.25
N PHE A 3 11.31 24.86 -26.44
CA PHE A 3 10.15 24.41 -25.70
C PHE A 3 9.88 25.37 -24.53
N TYR A 4 8.85 25.11 -23.76
CA TYR A 4 8.48 25.88 -22.57
C TYR A 4 9.60 25.90 -21.53
N PHE A 5 10.25 24.74 -21.33
CA PHE A 5 11.43 24.57 -20.47
C PHE A 5 12.74 24.83 -21.22
N THR A 6 13.81 25.12 -20.49
CA THR A 6 15.16 25.00 -21.02
C THR A 6 15.48 23.54 -21.34
N ASP A 7 16.44 23.29 -22.24
CA ASP A 7 16.80 21.92 -22.64
C ASP A 7 17.18 21.04 -21.44
N GLN A 8 17.91 21.58 -20.47
CA GLN A 8 18.31 20.85 -19.27
C GLN A 8 17.10 20.48 -18.41
N ILE A 9 16.19 21.42 -18.13
CA ILE A 9 14.99 21.16 -17.34
C ILE A 9 14.08 20.16 -18.07
N GLN A 10 13.97 20.27 -19.39
CA GLN A 10 13.17 19.34 -20.20
C GLN A 10 13.72 17.92 -20.14
N GLN A 11 15.05 17.74 -20.17
CA GLN A 11 15.67 16.42 -20.05
C GLN A 11 15.39 15.78 -18.70
N SER A 12 15.60 16.52 -17.60
CA SER A 12 15.31 16.01 -16.25
C SER A 12 13.80 15.75 -16.05
N PHE A 13 12.93 16.62 -16.57
CA PHE A 13 11.49 16.39 -16.58
C PHE A 13 11.11 15.10 -17.31
N ASN A 14 11.70 14.86 -18.49
CA ASN A 14 11.44 13.65 -19.27
C ASN A 14 11.89 12.38 -18.50
N LYS A 15 13.03 12.43 -17.81
CA LYS A 15 13.49 11.34 -16.94
C LYS A 15 12.49 11.01 -15.85
N ILE A 16 11.87 12.04 -15.25
CA ILE A 16 10.91 11.85 -14.16
C ILE A 16 9.57 11.33 -14.69
N PHE A 17 9.03 11.90 -15.80
CA PHE A 17 7.61 11.75 -16.14
C PHE A 17 7.31 11.03 -17.46
N HIS A 18 8.29 10.82 -18.34
CA HIS A 18 8.06 10.17 -19.63
C HIS A 18 8.37 8.67 -19.63
N GLN A 19 9.00 8.19 -18.58
CA GLN A 19 9.38 6.79 -18.46
C GLN A 19 9.05 6.33 -17.03
N CYS A 20 8.27 5.26 -16.89
CA CYS A 20 8.06 4.66 -15.60
C CYS A 20 9.25 3.77 -15.20
N ASN A 21 10.42 4.38 -15.08
CA ASN A 21 11.64 3.74 -14.61
C ASN A 21 12.15 4.48 -13.36
N LYS A 22 12.14 3.80 -12.22
CA LYS A 22 12.48 4.38 -10.92
C LYS A 22 13.88 5.01 -10.91
N ASP A 23 14.89 4.29 -11.40
CA ASP A 23 16.28 4.76 -11.32
C ASP A 23 16.50 6.01 -12.18
N ILE A 24 15.93 6.00 -13.39
CA ILE A 24 15.98 7.16 -14.30
C ILE A 24 15.22 8.35 -13.70
N ALA A 25 14.08 8.09 -13.06
CA ALA A 25 13.28 9.15 -12.43
C ALA A 25 14.01 9.80 -11.25
N TRP A 26 14.69 8.99 -10.41
CA TRP A 26 15.53 9.52 -9.33
C TRP A 26 16.75 10.27 -9.83
N GLU A 27 17.37 9.84 -10.94
CA GLU A 27 18.42 10.61 -11.60
C GLU A 27 17.91 11.99 -12.05
N GLY A 28 16.75 12.03 -12.72
CA GLY A 28 16.12 13.29 -13.13
C GLY A 28 15.78 14.21 -11.95
N LYS A 29 15.29 13.63 -10.84
CA LYS A 29 15.05 14.39 -9.60
C LYS A 29 16.34 14.96 -9.04
N ALA A 30 17.40 14.17 -8.96
CA ALA A 30 18.71 14.61 -8.44
C ALA A 30 19.31 15.76 -9.28
N GLU A 31 19.12 15.72 -10.60
CA GLU A 31 19.53 16.82 -11.49
C GLU A 31 18.78 18.13 -11.18
N LEU A 32 17.46 18.05 -10.91
CA LEU A 32 16.67 19.22 -10.53
C LEU A 32 17.04 19.72 -9.14
N ASP A 33 17.28 18.82 -8.16
CA ASP A 33 17.74 19.19 -6.82
C ASP A 33 19.10 19.91 -6.88
N ALA A 34 20.00 19.51 -7.78
CA ALA A 34 21.26 20.20 -8.01
C ALA A 34 21.06 21.64 -8.53
N LEU A 35 20.07 21.88 -9.39
CA LEU A 35 19.72 23.23 -9.84
C LEU A 35 19.18 24.10 -8.70
N VAL A 36 18.35 23.51 -7.82
CA VAL A 36 17.84 24.19 -6.61
C VAL A 36 19.01 24.62 -5.74
N LYS A 37 19.95 23.73 -5.47
CA LYS A 37 21.14 24.04 -4.66
C LYS A 37 21.97 25.21 -5.25
N LEU A 38 22.20 25.22 -6.55
CA LEU A 38 22.90 26.32 -7.23
C LEU A 38 22.14 27.66 -7.10
N ASP A 39 20.79 27.63 -7.18
CA ASP A 39 19.96 28.81 -6.98
C ASP A 39 20.03 29.34 -5.55
N GLU A 40 20.02 28.44 -4.56
CA GLU A 40 20.19 28.76 -3.13
C GLU A 40 21.59 29.37 -2.83
N GLU A 41 22.62 28.96 -3.60
CA GLU A 41 23.96 29.55 -3.58
C GLU A 41 24.04 30.90 -4.30
N GLY A 42 22.92 31.41 -4.82
CA GLY A 42 22.79 32.72 -5.48
C GLY A 42 23.12 32.72 -6.99
N GLN A 43 23.24 31.57 -7.62
CA GLN A 43 23.44 31.51 -9.07
C GLN A 43 22.13 31.78 -9.82
N LYS A 44 22.20 32.56 -10.90
CA LYS A 44 21.03 32.82 -11.75
C LYS A 44 20.82 31.68 -12.73
N ILE A 45 19.76 30.90 -12.56
CA ILE A 45 19.41 29.77 -13.40
C ILE A 45 18.18 30.11 -14.23
N PRO A 46 18.28 30.10 -15.57
CA PRO A 46 17.11 30.33 -16.43
C PRO A 46 16.03 29.27 -16.22
N GLY A 47 14.77 29.68 -15.97
CA GLY A 47 13.65 28.77 -15.77
C GLY A 47 13.60 28.10 -14.39
N ILE A 48 14.38 28.57 -13.43
CA ILE A 48 14.44 27.96 -12.08
C ILE A 48 13.07 27.86 -11.39
N GLY A 49 12.16 28.80 -11.66
CA GLY A 49 10.79 28.73 -11.14
C GLY A 49 10.06 27.46 -11.60
N ASP A 50 10.32 27.00 -12.82
CA ASP A 50 9.72 25.76 -13.31
C ASP A 50 10.37 24.50 -12.70
N VAL A 51 11.64 24.55 -12.28
CA VAL A 51 12.31 23.50 -11.49
C VAL A 51 11.58 23.30 -10.16
N TYR A 52 11.37 24.40 -9.43
CA TYR A 52 10.62 24.35 -8.17
C TYR A 52 9.18 23.86 -8.38
N ALA A 53 8.51 24.23 -9.48
CA ALA A 53 7.17 23.75 -9.81
C ALA A 53 7.12 22.23 -10.05
N ILE A 54 8.12 21.70 -10.76
CA ILE A 54 8.24 20.25 -11.01
C ILE A 54 8.49 19.50 -9.69
N LEU A 55 9.43 19.99 -8.88
CA LEU A 55 9.76 19.36 -7.59
C LEU A 55 8.61 19.47 -6.59
N ALA A 56 7.88 20.60 -6.55
CA ALA A 56 6.66 20.71 -5.75
C ALA A 56 5.67 19.59 -6.09
N ARG A 57 5.52 19.27 -7.38
CA ARG A 57 4.68 18.16 -7.83
C ARG A 57 5.23 16.80 -7.40
N VAL A 58 6.54 16.59 -7.46
CA VAL A 58 7.19 15.35 -7.03
C VAL A 58 6.95 15.10 -5.53
N TYR A 59 7.01 16.13 -4.70
CA TYR A 59 6.76 16.03 -3.26
C TYR A 59 5.28 16.02 -2.86
N SER A 60 4.36 16.36 -3.77
CA SER A 60 2.90 16.32 -3.49
C SER A 60 2.28 14.92 -3.51
N GLY A 61 3.11 13.88 -3.59
CA GLY A 61 2.68 12.50 -3.48
C GLY A 61 2.46 11.77 -4.82
N PRO A 62 2.20 10.46 -4.72
CA PRO A 62 2.17 9.54 -5.87
C PRO A 62 0.99 9.81 -6.83
N GLN A 63 -0.06 10.47 -6.36
CA GLN A 63 -1.18 10.88 -7.22
C GLN A 63 -0.78 11.84 -8.35
N PHE A 64 0.35 12.54 -8.21
CA PHE A 64 0.86 13.50 -9.18
C PHE A 64 2.01 12.97 -10.04
N THR A 65 2.51 11.78 -9.69
CA THR A 65 3.53 11.03 -10.42
C THR A 65 3.02 9.62 -10.71
N TRP A 66 3.80 8.60 -10.45
CA TRP A 66 3.34 7.20 -10.36
C TRP A 66 3.94 6.60 -9.08
N ILE A 67 3.17 5.74 -8.41
CA ILE A 67 3.50 5.24 -7.05
C ILE A 67 4.85 4.53 -7.00
N GLU A 68 5.14 3.73 -8.02
CA GLU A 68 6.35 2.90 -8.09
C GLU A 68 7.66 3.71 -8.19
N ALA A 69 7.56 4.99 -8.51
CA ALA A 69 8.71 5.90 -8.45
C ALA A 69 9.27 5.99 -7.03
N GLY A 70 8.41 5.85 -6.01
CA GLY A 70 8.80 5.87 -4.61
C GLY A 70 9.39 7.21 -4.18
N PHE A 71 8.90 8.31 -4.76
CA PHE A 71 9.27 9.64 -4.31
C PHE A 71 8.66 9.91 -2.92
N PRO A 72 9.39 10.61 -2.04
CA PRO A 72 8.88 10.97 -0.74
C PRO A 72 7.71 11.94 -0.88
N GLU A 73 6.65 11.71 -0.12
CA GLU A 73 5.55 12.65 0.06
C GLU A 73 5.91 13.60 1.21
N ASP A 74 5.88 14.90 0.92
CA ASP A 74 6.24 15.95 1.86
C ASP A 74 5.47 17.22 1.50
N ASP A 75 4.30 17.35 2.09
CA ASP A 75 3.40 18.49 1.82
C ASP A 75 4.05 19.82 2.16
N THR A 76 4.80 19.91 3.27
CA THR A 76 5.46 21.15 3.68
C THR A 76 6.46 21.61 2.62
N LYS A 77 7.27 20.68 2.13
CA LYS A 77 8.23 20.96 1.07
C LYS A 77 7.57 21.23 -0.26
N ALA A 78 6.51 20.50 -0.60
CA ALA A 78 5.71 20.73 -1.80
C ALA A 78 5.13 22.15 -1.82
N TYR A 79 4.53 22.60 -0.70
CA TYR A 79 4.04 23.98 -0.56
C TYR A 79 5.15 25.04 -0.63
N SER A 80 6.25 24.82 0.08
CA SER A 80 7.40 25.73 0.06
C SER A 80 7.96 25.90 -1.35
N TYR A 81 8.12 24.79 -2.07
CA TYR A 81 8.59 24.82 -3.46
C TYR A 81 7.57 25.45 -4.40
N LEU A 82 6.28 25.18 -4.23
CA LEU A 82 5.22 25.81 -5.01
C LEU A 82 5.23 27.35 -4.85
N HIS A 83 5.36 27.85 -3.63
CA HIS A 83 5.44 29.29 -3.35
C HIS A 83 6.73 29.90 -3.94
N THR A 84 7.85 29.21 -3.84
CA THR A 84 9.12 29.66 -4.45
C THR A 84 9.00 29.68 -5.97
N ALA A 85 8.37 28.67 -6.57
CA ALA A 85 8.12 28.61 -8.01
C ALA A 85 7.28 29.82 -8.50
N ILE A 86 6.25 30.17 -7.76
CA ILE A 86 5.39 31.34 -8.04
C ILE A 86 6.24 32.63 -8.01
N ARG A 87 6.97 32.88 -6.92
CA ARG A 87 7.82 34.09 -6.77
C ARG A 87 8.88 34.19 -7.86
N LYS A 88 9.38 33.05 -8.33
CA LYS A 88 10.36 32.97 -9.43
C LYS A 88 9.73 32.96 -10.83
N GLY A 89 8.42 33.19 -10.94
CA GLY A 89 7.72 33.46 -12.19
C GLY A 89 7.29 32.25 -13.00
N SER A 90 7.14 31.06 -12.38
CA SER A 90 6.58 29.90 -13.06
C SER A 90 5.08 30.06 -13.30
N ALA A 91 4.67 30.10 -14.56
CA ALA A 91 3.27 30.16 -14.95
C ALA A 91 2.52 28.84 -14.60
N ILE A 92 3.22 27.70 -14.74
CA ILE A 92 2.67 26.37 -14.37
C ILE A 92 2.38 26.32 -12.86
N ALA A 93 3.28 26.86 -12.03
CA ALA A 93 3.08 26.92 -10.58
C ALA A 93 1.84 27.74 -10.19
N ILE A 94 1.59 28.85 -10.87
CA ILE A 94 0.40 29.66 -10.64
C ILE A 94 -0.88 28.86 -10.93
N LEU A 95 -0.93 28.14 -12.07
CA LEU A 95 -2.08 27.30 -12.40
C LEU A 95 -2.23 26.11 -11.42
N GLN A 96 -1.13 25.53 -10.97
CA GLN A 96 -1.15 24.47 -9.97
C GLN A 96 -1.70 24.97 -8.64
N ALA A 97 -1.24 26.15 -8.18
CA ALA A 97 -1.65 26.75 -6.93
C ALA A 97 -3.15 27.12 -6.89
N MET A 98 -3.76 27.42 -8.04
CA MET A 98 -5.21 27.66 -8.11
C MET A 98 -6.04 26.47 -7.61
N ARG A 99 -5.50 25.26 -7.69
CA ARG A 99 -6.16 23.99 -7.29
C ARG A 99 -5.62 23.40 -6.00
N THR A 100 -4.51 23.94 -5.50
CA THR A 100 -3.93 23.48 -4.24
C THR A 100 -4.56 24.31 -3.11
N SER A 101 -5.33 23.65 -2.26
CA SER A 101 -6.00 24.32 -1.13
C SER A 101 -4.99 25.09 -0.30
N GLY A 102 -5.30 26.34 0.02
CA GLY A 102 -4.43 27.21 0.81
C GLY A 102 -3.16 27.73 0.12
N ALA A 103 -2.82 27.30 -1.10
CA ALA A 103 -1.59 27.73 -1.77
C ALA A 103 -1.65 29.18 -2.27
N LEU A 104 -2.83 29.70 -2.63
CA LEU A 104 -3.03 31.08 -3.03
C LEU A 104 -3.69 31.87 -1.88
N THR A 105 -2.89 32.23 -0.88
CA THR A 105 -3.33 33.17 0.16
C THR A 105 -3.46 34.59 -0.41
N PRO A 106 -4.24 35.47 0.23
CA PRO A 106 -4.36 36.87 -0.21
C PRO A 106 -3.01 37.60 -0.30
N THR A 107 -2.03 37.19 0.50
CA THR A 107 -0.67 37.72 0.46
C THR A 107 0.05 37.27 -0.81
N ILE A 108 0.00 35.99 -1.13
CA ILE A 108 0.65 35.44 -2.32
C ILE A 108 -0.01 35.95 -3.60
N GLU A 109 -1.34 36.09 -3.60
CA GLU A 109 -2.04 36.65 -4.75
C GLU A 109 -1.59 38.09 -5.10
N LYS A 110 -1.25 38.91 -4.09
CA LYS A 110 -0.69 40.26 -4.31
C LYS A 110 0.75 40.25 -4.83
N GLU A 111 1.48 39.19 -4.54
CA GLU A 111 2.89 39.00 -4.94
C GLU A 111 3.06 38.28 -6.29
N LEU A 112 1.96 37.93 -6.96
CA LEU A 112 2.03 37.19 -8.22
C LEU A 112 2.80 38.03 -9.27
N PRO A 113 3.85 37.48 -9.89
CA PRO A 113 4.67 38.16 -10.91
C PRO A 113 3.90 38.38 -12.23
N MET A 114 2.80 37.65 -12.41
CA MET A 114 1.86 37.78 -13.54
C MET A 114 0.46 37.39 -13.10
N THR A 115 -0.56 37.85 -13.83
CA THR A 115 -1.95 37.45 -13.52
C THR A 115 -2.19 35.97 -13.83
N LYS A 116 -3.21 35.38 -13.19
CA LYS A 116 -3.62 33.98 -13.45
C LYS A 116 -3.95 33.78 -14.96
N ASP A 117 -4.56 34.75 -15.60
CA ASP A 117 -4.87 34.69 -17.03
C ASP A 117 -3.63 34.79 -17.93
N GLN A 118 -2.66 35.63 -17.57
CA GLN A 118 -1.36 35.65 -18.26
C GLN A 118 -0.59 34.33 -18.08
N ALA A 119 -0.68 33.73 -16.88
CA ALA A 119 -0.10 32.40 -16.64
C ALA A 119 -0.76 31.34 -17.53
N PHE A 120 -2.10 31.35 -17.64
CA PHE A 120 -2.82 30.48 -18.56
C PHE A 120 -2.34 30.67 -20.02
N GLN A 121 -2.29 31.91 -20.50
CA GLN A 121 -1.86 32.20 -21.88
C GLN A 121 -0.46 31.64 -22.17
N ARG A 122 0.50 31.87 -21.25
CA ARG A 122 1.88 31.37 -21.40
C ARG A 122 1.95 29.83 -21.41
N VAL A 123 1.19 29.16 -20.54
CA VAL A 123 1.13 27.69 -20.51
C VAL A 123 0.40 27.14 -21.75
N TYR A 124 -0.65 27.84 -22.22
CA TYR A 124 -1.39 27.48 -23.41
C TYR A 124 -0.51 27.54 -24.67
N GLU A 125 0.30 28.60 -24.81
CA GLU A 125 1.30 28.69 -25.88
C GLU A 125 2.34 27.54 -25.82
N GLY A 126 2.81 27.21 -24.61
CA GLY A 126 3.70 26.07 -24.39
C GLY A 126 3.06 24.75 -24.83
N ALA A 127 1.79 24.55 -24.49
CA ALA A 127 1.01 23.38 -24.90
C ALA A 127 0.83 23.31 -26.43
N GLN A 128 0.55 24.44 -27.08
CA GLN A 128 0.45 24.51 -28.54
C GLN A 128 1.78 24.18 -29.24
N LYS A 129 2.91 24.48 -28.60
CA LYS A 129 4.26 24.13 -29.08
C LYS A 129 4.68 22.69 -28.74
N GLY A 130 3.81 21.88 -28.14
CA GLY A 130 4.03 20.47 -27.87
C GLY A 130 4.65 20.13 -26.51
N CYS A 131 4.69 21.07 -25.56
CA CYS A 131 5.11 20.76 -24.19
C CYS A 131 4.05 19.87 -23.52
N SER A 132 4.42 18.66 -23.15
CA SER A 132 3.52 17.65 -22.54
C SER A 132 2.96 18.12 -21.20
N TYR A 133 3.78 18.75 -20.36
CA TYR A 133 3.34 19.25 -19.06
C TYR A 133 2.39 20.44 -19.18
N CYS A 134 2.68 21.36 -20.12
CA CYS A 134 1.78 22.46 -20.42
C CYS A 134 0.42 21.94 -20.91
N ALA A 135 0.40 20.97 -21.82
CA ALA A 135 -0.83 20.35 -22.30
C ALA A 135 -1.64 19.71 -21.15
N TYR A 136 -0.95 19.01 -20.26
CA TYR A 136 -1.57 18.44 -19.05
C TYR A 136 -2.15 19.52 -18.12
N ALA A 137 -1.41 20.61 -17.88
CA ALA A 137 -1.88 21.73 -17.06
C ALA A 137 -3.11 22.41 -17.67
N ILE A 138 -3.13 22.63 -18.98
CA ILE A 138 -4.32 23.17 -19.69
C ILE A 138 -5.51 22.22 -19.58
N ALA A 139 -5.31 20.92 -19.80
CA ALA A 139 -6.38 19.93 -19.63
C ALA A 139 -7.05 20.02 -18.25
N ASN A 140 -6.22 20.13 -17.22
CA ASN A 140 -6.68 20.24 -15.86
C ASN A 140 -7.48 21.55 -15.60
N VAL A 141 -7.14 22.67 -16.25
CA VAL A 141 -7.93 23.92 -16.14
C VAL A 141 -9.37 23.70 -16.62
N PHE A 142 -9.56 22.92 -17.68
CA PHE A 142 -10.90 22.59 -18.18
C PHE A 142 -11.58 21.50 -17.36
N GLN A 143 -10.87 20.44 -17.01
CA GLN A 143 -11.42 19.30 -16.27
C GLN A 143 -11.97 19.71 -14.90
N TRP A 144 -11.27 20.61 -14.19
CA TRP A 144 -11.63 21.02 -12.83
C TRP A 144 -12.38 22.34 -12.74
N GLY A 145 -12.74 22.95 -13.89
CA GLY A 145 -13.59 24.14 -13.92
C GLY A 145 -12.88 25.49 -13.73
N ASP A 146 -11.53 25.51 -13.59
CA ASP A 146 -10.78 26.76 -13.42
C ASP A 146 -10.96 27.75 -14.58
N TYR A 147 -11.36 27.26 -15.75
CA TYR A 147 -11.65 28.10 -16.92
C TYR A 147 -12.71 29.18 -16.65
N HIS A 148 -13.58 28.99 -15.64
CA HIS A 148 -14.60 29.96 -15.29
C HIS A 148 -14.05 31.30 -14.77
N ILE A 149 -12.85 31.31 -14.20
CA ILE A 149 -12.20 32.48 -13.64
C ILE A 149 -11.05 33.02 -14.51
N LEU A 150 -10.84 32.44 -15.67
CA LEU A 150 -9.76 32.76 -16.61
C LEU A 150 -10.37 33.26 -17.95
N PRO A 151 -10.37 34.57 -18.24
CA PRO A 151 -10.97 35.11 -19.47
C PRO A 151 -10.46 34.45 -20.75
N SER A 152 -9.16 34.18 -20.84
CA SER A 152 -8.57 33.53 -22.02
C SER A 152 -9.03 32.08 -22.14
N ALA A 153 -9.18 31.35 -21.04
CA ALA A 153 -9.69 29.98 -21.05
C ALA A 153 -11.20 29.96 -21.41
N GLN A 154 -11.97 30.92 -20.91
CA GLN A 154 -13.37 31.09 -21.31
C GLN A 154 -13.52 31.35 -22.81
N LYS A 155 -12.59 32.11 -23.43
CA LYS A 155 -12.59 32.34 -24.86
C LYS A 155 -12.42 31.01 -25.62
N VAL A 156 -11.48 30.17 -25.21
CA VAL A 156 -11.28 28.82 -25.78
C VAL A 156 -12.53 27.97 -25.57
N ALA A 157 -13.12 27.96 -24.37
CA ALA A 157 -14.33 27.20 -24.06
C ALA A 157 -15.54 27.63 -24.93
N ASN A 158 -15.60 28.90 -25.28
CA ASN A 158 -16.69 29.46 -26.05
C ASN A 158 -16.45 29.47 -27.58
N GLU A 159 -15.29 29.05 -28.07
CA GLU A 159 -15.06 28.94 -29.51
C GLU A 159 -16.12 28.09 -30.20
N GLY A 160 -16.75 28.62 -31.27
CA GLY A 160 -17.82 27.93 -32.00
C GLY A 160 -19.19 27.94 -31.30
N GLU A 161 -19.33 28.57 -30.13
CA GLU A 161 -20.64 28.75 -29.48
C GLU A 161 -21.41 29.96 -30.04
N PRO A 162 -22.75 29.89 -30.07
CA PRO A 162 -23.58 31.04 -30.44
C PRO A 162 -23.36 32.21 -29.49
N SER A 163 -23.51 33.42 -30.00
CA SER A 163 -23.40 34.64 -29.18
C SER A 163 -24.29 34.59 -27.94
N SER A 164 -23.90 35.33 -26.88
CA SER A 164 -24.65 35.39 -25.62
C SER A 164 -26.14 35.77 -25.79
N PHE A 165 -26.47 36.52 -26.82
CA PHE A 165 -27.84 36.88 -27.17
C PHE A 165 -28.66 35.66 -27.65
N VAL A 166 -28.07 34.78 -28.45
CA VAL A 166 -28.72 33.54 -28.90
C VAL A 166 -28.87 32.55 -27.75
N ARG A 167 -27.93 32.52 -26.78
CA ARG A 167 -28.06 31.69 -25.54
C ARG A 167 -29.21 32.17 -24.66
N PHE A 168 -29.40 33.47 -24.52
CA PHE A 168 -30.52 34.06 -23.76
C PHE A 168 -31.88 33.65 -24.36
N LEU A 169 -31.99 33.66 -25.69
CA LEU A 169 -33.21 33.22 -26.39
C LEU A 169 -33.47 31.70 -26.27
N LYS A 170 -32.40 30.91 -26.07
CA LYS A 170 -32.48 29.44 -25.86
C LYS A 170 -32.69 29.04 -24.41
N GLY A 171 -32.80 29.95 -23.47
CA GLY A 171 -32.98 29.69 -22.03
C GLY A 171 -34.16 28.78 -21.66
N LEU A 172 -35.10 28.53 -22.60
CA LEU A 172 -36.19 27.55 -22.48
C LEU A 172 -35.72 26.07 -22.60
N PHE A 173 -34.47 25.83 -23.02
CA PHE A 173 -33.88 24.49 -23.18
C PHE A 173 -32.63 24.28 -22.27
N ALA A 174 -32.64 24.95 -21.14
CA ALA A 174 -31.45 25.10 -20.26
C ALA A 174 -30.70 23.80 -19.93
N GLN A 175 -31.39 22.67 -19.69
CA GLN A 175 -30.72 21.45 -19.30
C GLN A 175 -29.95 20.78 -20.47
N ALA A 176 -30.53 20.78 -21.67
CA ALA A 176 -29.86 20.17 -22.84
C ALA A 176 -28.64 21.00 -23.28
N ASP A 177 -28.73 22.31 -23.21
CA ASP A 177 -27.63 23.22 -23.54
C ASP A 177 -26.51 23.15 -22.47
N GLN A 178 -26.85 22.98 -21.19
CA GLN A 178 -25.88 22.79 -20.12
C GLN A 178 -25.10 21.46 -20.29
N ARG A 179 -25.79 20.35 -20.57
CA ARG A 179 -25.14 19.06 -20.83
C ARG A 179 -24.23 19.12 -22.07
N ARG A 180 -24.70 19.76 -23.15
CA ARG A 180 -23.90 19.95 -24.35
C ARG A 180 -22.63 20.75 -24.08
N PHE A 181 -22.72 21.83 -23.30
CA PHE A 181 -21.58 22.65 -22.93
C PHE A 181 -20.62 21.88 -22.01
N ALA A 182 -21.12 21.13 -21.01
CA ALA A 182 -20.32 20.26 -20.16
C ALA A 182 -19.55 19.22 -20.98
N ASN A 183 -20.23 18.53 -21.91
CA ASN A 183 -19.59 17.57 -22.79
C ASN A 183 -18.49 18.20 -23.65
N LYS A 184 -18.69 19.43 -24.10
CA LYS A 184 -17.68 20.17 -24.86
C LYS A 184 -16.45 20.48 -24.01
N ILE A 185 -16.63 20.94 -22.77
CA ILE A 185 -15.53 21.19 -21.84
C ILE A 185 -14.74 19.91 -21.59
N THR A 186 -15.43 18.79 -21.33
CA THR A 186 -14.78 17.48 -21.18
C THR A 186 -14.01 17.10 -22.43
N ALA A 187 -14.57 17.32 -23.63
CA ALA A 187 -13.87 17.03 -24.89
C ALA A 187 -12.60 17.88 -25.07
N ILE A 188 -12.62 19.16 -24.65
CA ILE A 188 -11.41 20.01 -24.65
C ILE A 188 -10.37 19.44 -23.69
N ALA A 189 -10.75 19.06 -22.47
CA ALA A 189 -9.84 18.43 -21.50
C ALA A 189 -9.25 17.13 -22.07
N GLN A 190 -10.07 16.25 -22.62
CA GLN A 190 -9.65 15.00 -23.27
C GLN A 190 -8.66 15.26 -24.42
N GLN A 191 -8.92 16.24 -25.27
CA GLN A 191 -8.01 16.58 -26.36
C GLN A 191 -6.62 16.98 -25.84
N TRP A 192 -6.55 17.80 -24.79
CA TRP A 192 -5.28 18.21 -24.21
C TRP A 192 -4.58 17.09 -23.44
N LEU A 193 -5.34 16.24 -22.73
CA LEU A 193 -4.77 15.02 -22.10
C LEU A 193 -4.20 14.07 -23.15
N ARG A 194 -4.90 13.88 -24.27
CA ARG A 194 -4.41 13.06 -25.40
C ARG A 194 -3.10 13.61 -25.96
N LYS A 195 -3.04 14.91 -26.26
CA LYS A 195 -1.81 15.56 -26.71
C LYS A 195 -0.67 15.44 -25.69
N SER A 196 -0.98 15.54 -24.40
CA SER A 196 -0.01 15.39 -23.34
C SER A 196 0.57 13.96 -23.28
N ALA A 197 -0.30 12.95 -23.37
CA ALA A 197 0.07 11.53 -23.39
C ALA A 197 0.91 11.20 -24.63
N GLU A 198 0.48 11.64 -25.82
CA GLU A 198 1.21 11.47 -27.09
C GLU A 198 2.58 12.16 -27.09
N ALA A 199 2.69 13.28 -26.35
CA ALA A 199 3.97 13.97 -26.13
C ALA A 199 4.83 13.31 -25.03
N GLY A 200 4.42 12.16 -24.49
CA GLY A 200 5.19 11.30 -23.60
C GLY A 200 4.86 11.40 -22.11
N LEU A 201 3.96 12.27 -21.67
CA LEU A 201 3.59 12.36 -20.26
C LEU A 201 2.65 11.20 -19.88
N VAL A 202 3.22 10.10 -19.33
CA VAL A 202 2.48 8.85 -19.09
C VAL A 202 1.32 9.00 -18.10
N ILE A 203 1.46 9.87 -17.09
CA ILE A 203 0.38 10.12 -16.12
C ILE A 203 -0.90 10.68 -16.76
N ALA A 204 -0.80 11.30 -17.94
CA ALA A 204 -1.96 11.82 -18.65
C ALA A 204 -2.96 10.73 -19.06
N TYR A 205 -2.52 9.48 -19.28
CA TYR A 205 -3.41 8.35 -19.54
C TYR A 205 -4.36 8.08 -18.36
N ARG A 206 -3.86 8.22 -17.11
CA ARG A 206 -4.70 8.06 -15.92
C ARG A 206 -5.85 9.08 -15.90
N ASN A 207 -5.55 10.34 -16.10
CA ASN A 207 -6.58 11.39 -16.10
C ASN A 207 -7.52 11.25 -17.30
N LEU A 208 -6.99 10.88 -18.47
CA LEU A 208 -7.81 10.65 -19.66
C LEU A 208 -8.80 9.49 -19.43
N ARG A 209 -8.35 8.40 -18.80
CA ARG A 209 -9.24 7.30 -18.40
C ARG A 209 -10.37 7.79 -17.50
N ILE A 210 -10.06 8.59 -16.46
CA ILE A 210 -11.07 9.12 -15.53
C ILE A 210 -12.16 9.88 -16.30
N THR A 211 -11.81 10.69 -17.28
CA THR A 211 -12.82 11.45 -18.06
C THR A 211 -13.74 10.54 -18.87
N TYR A 212 -13.27 9.38 -19.33
CA TYR A 212 -14.11 8.41 -20.05
C TYR A 212 -14.98 7.58 -19.09
N VAL A 213 -14.49 7.28 -17.88
CA VAL A 213 -15.30 6.66 -16.81
C VAL A 213 -16.47 7.59 -16.44
N GLU A 214 -16.21 8.88 -16.22
CA GLU A 214 -17.25 9.90 -15.92
C GLU A 214 -18.31 10.03 -17.03
N GLN A 215 -17.95 9.71 -18.26
CA GLN A 215 -18.86 9.70 -19.41
C GLN A 215 -19.53 8.33 -19.67
N ASP A 216 -19.27 7.31 -18.86
CA ASP A 216 -19.66 5.89 -19.10
C ASP A 216 -19.26 5.39 -20.51
N ASN A 217 -18.14 5.89 -21.03
CA ASN A 217 -17.61 5.51 -22.35
C ASN A 217 -16.58 4.39 -22.24
N ARG A 218 -17.08 3.18 -22.01
CA ARG A 218 -16.25 1.98 -21.77
C ARG A 218 -15.32 1.65 -22.93
N ALA A 219 -15.72 1.88 -24.17
CA ALA A 219 -14.89 1.59 -25.33
C ALA A 219 -13.63 2.47 -25.36
N MET A 220 -13.78 3.77 -25.09
CA MET A 220 -12.66 4.70 -25.03
C MET A 220 -11.83 4.53 -23.76
N GLU A 221 -12.47 4.21 -22.64
CA GLU A 221 -11.78 3.84 -21.41
C GLU A 221 -10.84 2.66 -21.64
N GLU A 222 -11.34 1.58 -22.21
CA GLU A 222 -10.55 0.39 -22.52
C GLU A 222 -9.39 0.70 -23.47
N GLN A 223 -9.65 1.45 -24.54
CA GLN A 223 -8.59 1.87 -25.47
C GLN A 223 -7.47 2.59 -24.76
N VAL A 224 -7.79 3.56 -23.89
CA VAL A 224 -6.83 4.34 -23.12
C VAL A 224 -6.05 3.49 -22.12
N ILE A 225 -6.70 2.48 -21.52
CA ILE A 225 -6.02 1.53 -20.63
C ILE A 225 -4.92 0.78 -21.39
N PHE A 226 -5.22 0.23 -22.57
CA PHE A 226 -4.20 -0.47 -23.36
C PHE A 226 -3.11 0.45 -23.89
N GLU A 227 -3.43 1.68 -24.27
CA GLU A 227 -2.45 2.69 -24.67
C GLU A 227 -1.52 3.05 -23.50
N GLY A 228 -2.05 3.29 -22.30
CA GLY A 228 -1.28 3.59 -21.10
C GLY A 228 -0.41 2.42 -20.64
N ALA A 229 -0.93 1.18 -20.74
CA ALA A 229 -0.16 -0.03 -20.48
C ALA A 229 1.01 -0.21 -21.46
N LYS A 230 0.80 0.12 -22.74
CA LYS A 230 1.85 0.13 -23.76
C LYS A 230 2.88 1.23 -23.48
N ALA A 231 2.44 2.40 -23.02
CA ALA A 231 3.31 3.51 -22.63
C ALA A 231 4.14 3.24 -21.35
N GLY A 232 3.82 2.16 -20.62
CA GLY A 232 4.62 1.73 -19.48
C GLY A 232 4.02 2.09 -18.11
N LEU A 233 2.79 2.62 -18.02
CA LEU A 233 2.19 2.97 -16.73
C LEU A 233 1.70 1.72 -15.98
N PRO A 234 2.26 1.38 -14.80
CA PRO A 234 1.98 0.10 -14.12
C PRO A 234 0.50 -0.09 -13.75
N LEU A 235 -0.17 0.96 -13.28
CA LEU A 235 -1.62 0.90 -13.02
C LEU A 235 -2.42 0.50 -14.27
N MET A 236 -2.03 1.00 -15.44
CA MET A 236 -2.71 0.64 -16.69
C MET A 236 -2.38 -0.80 -17.11
N MET A 237 -1.19 -1.31 -16.77
CA MET A 237 -0.86 -2.72 -16.98
C MET A 237 -1.76 -3.62 -16.13
N TYR A 238 -2.00 -3.28 -14.86
CA TYR A 238 -2.95 -3.98 -14.02
C TYR A 238 -4.34 -4.02 -14.65
N LEU A 239 -4.89 -2.85 -15.01
CA LEU A 239 -6.21 -2.76 -15.61
C LEU A 239 -6.32 -3.50 -16.96
N ALA A 240 -5.30 -3.44 -17.80
CA ALA A 240 -5.25 -4.20 -19.07
C ALA A 240 -5.21 -5.72 -18.83
N GLY A 241 -4.45 -6.15 -17.81
CA GLY A 241 -4.42 -7.54 -17.37
C GLY A 241 -5.79 -8.02 -16.88
N ASP A 242 -6.47 -7.21 -16.07
CA ASP A 242 -7.81 -7.53 -15.56
C ASP A 242 -8.85 -7.64 -16.68
N ILE A 243 -8.82 -6.74 -17.66
CA ILE A 243 -9.67 -6.83 -18.86
C ILE A 243 -9.37 -8.13 -19.64
N CYS A 244 -8.09 -8.47 -19.84
CA CYS A 244 -7.73 -9.72 -20.53
C CYS A 244 -8.18 -10.95 -19.71
N LYS A 245 -8.02 -10.94 -18.38
CA LYS A 245 -8.45 -11.99 -17.46
C LYS A 245 -9.95 -12.22 -17.55
N SER A 246 -10.76 -11.15 -17.53
CA SER A 246 -12.23 -11.23 -17.65
C SER A 246 -12.71 -11.80 -19.00
N ARG A 247 -11.88 -11.69 -20.03
CA ARG A 247 -12.14 -12.26 -21.38
C ARG A 247 -11.61 -13.67 -21.56
N GLY A 248 -10.96 -14.24 -20.54
CA GLY A 248 -10.33 -15.56 -20.65
C GLY A 248 -9.00 -15.55 -21.40
N GLU A 249 -8.42 -14.37 -21.70
CA GLU A 249 -7.12 -14.20 -22.36
C GLU A 249 -5.98 -14.31 -21.33
N HIS A 250 -5.91 -15.45 -20.61
CA HIS A 250 -5.08 -15.60 -19.40
C HIS A 250 -3.57 -15.40 -19.65
N GLU A 251 -3.04 -15.87 -20.78
CA GLU A 251 -1.62 -15.67 -21.12
C GLU A 251 -1.27 -14.20 -21.28
N ARG A 252 -2.14 -13.47 -21.97
CA ARG A 252 -1.99 -12.03 -22.19
C ARG A 252 -2.20 -11.24 -20.90
N ALA A 253 -3.13 -11.67 -20.04
CA ALA A 253 -3.33 -11.11 -18.72
C ALA A 253 -2.06 -11.24 -17.88
N LEU A 254 -1.48 -12.45 -17.83
CA LEU A 254 -0.24 -12.70 -17.09
C LEU A 254 0.94 -11.87 -17.64
N GLU A 255 1.06 -11.69 -18.96
CA GLU A 255 2.08 -10.82 -19.56
C GLU A 255 1.99 -9.38 -19.01
N TYR A 256 0.78 -8.81 -18.94
CA TYR A 256 0.58 -7.48 -18.36
C TYR A 256 0.90 -7.46 -16.87
N PHE A 257 0.45 -8.44 -16.11
CA PHE A 257 0.74 -8.52 -14.68
C PHE A 257 2.24 -8.69 -14.40
N GLU A 258 2.96 -9.51 -15.14
CA GLU A 258 4.42 -9.65 -15.00
C GLU A 258 5.18 -8.37 -15.33
N ARG A 259 4.75 -7.64 -16.36
CA ARG A 259 5.35 -6.34 -16.70
C ARG A 259 5.15 -5.32 -15.57
N GLY A 260 3.95 -5.22 -15.00
CA GLY A 260 3.67 -4.35 -13.87
C GLY A 260 4.38 -4.82 -12.59
N ALA A 261 4.45 -6.14 -12.37
CA ALA A 261 5.19 -6.75 -11.26
C ALA A 261 6.70 -6.49 -11.35
N ALA A 262 7.28 -6.45 -12.54
CA ALA A 262 8.68 -6.07 -12.74
C ALA A 262 8.97 -4.65 -12.21
N MET A 263 7.97 -3.78 -12.23
CA MET A 263 8.03 -2.42 -11.72
C MET A 263 7.59 -2.28 -10.25
N ASN A 264 7.38 -3.39 -9.52
CA ASN A 264 6.88 -3.44 -8.14
C ASN A 264 5.46 -2.88 -7.94
N ASN A 265 4.58 -2.95 -8.93
CA ASN A 265 3.17 -2.67 -8.72
C ASN A 265 2.53 -3.79 -7.89
N GLY A 266 1.98 -3.47 -6.72
CA GLY A 266 1.46 -4.44 -5.75
C GLY A 266 0.32 -5.28 -6.30
N MET A 267 -0.63 -4.67 -7.01
CA MET A 267 -1.76 -5.38 -7.61
C MET A 267 -1.28 -6.35 -8.71
N CYS A 268 -0.32 -5.93 -9.54
CA CYS A 268 0.27 -6.80 -10.55
C CYS A 268 1.07 -7.95 -9.91
N LEU A 269 1.80 -7.68 -8.82
CA LEU A 269 2.51 -8.71 -8.05
C LEU A 269 1.55 -9.74 -7.48
N ARG A 270 0.43 -9.29 -6.89
CA ARG A 270 -0.63 -10.18 -6.37
C ARG A 270 -1.21 -11.06 -7.48
N GLU A 271 -1.67 -10.45 -8.57
CA GLU A 271 -2.30 -11.20 -9.66
C GLU A 271 -1.34 -12.20 -10.32
N ALA A 272 -0.08 -11.79 -10.56
CA ALA A 272 0.93 -12.70 -11.09
C ALA A 272 1.24 -13.85 -10.11
N ALA A 273 1.30 -13.56 -8.79
CA ALA A 273 1.47 -14.59 -7.77
C ALA A 273 0.34 -15.62 -7.81
N GLU A 274 -0.92 -15.17 -7.93
CA GLU A 274 -2.08 -16.05 -7.98
C GLU A 274 -2.07 -16.95 -9.22
N TYR A 275 -1.68 -16.42 -10.39
CA TYR A 275 -1.53 -17.21 -11.60
C TYR A 275 -0.50 -18.34 -11.45
N TYR A 276 0.58 -18.10 -10.70
CA TYR A 276 1.60 -19.12 -10.47
C TYR A 276 1.31 -20.03 -9.28
N ALA A 277 0.52 -19.57 -8.30
CA ALA A 277 0.17 -20.37 -7.13
C ALA A 277 -0.88 -21.43 -7.45
N LYS A 278 -1.86 -21.12 -8.30
CA LYS A 278 -2.98 -22.01 -8.59
C LYS A 278 -2.95 -22.47 -10.04
N PRO A 279 -3.18 -23.76 -10.31
CA PRO A 279 -3.37 -24.23 -11.68
C PRO A 279 -4.60 -23.51 -12.27
N CYS A 280 -4.42 -22.84 -13.39
CA CYS A 280 -5.56 -22.30 -14.12
C CYS A 280 -6.25 -23.42 -14.92
N GLU A 281 -7.41 -23.89 -14.45
CA GLU A 281 -8.16 -24.95 -15.11
C GLU A 281 -8.55 -24.59 -16.55
N SER A 282 -8.81 -23.31 -16.81
CA SER A 282 -9.17 -22.77 -18.13
C SER A 282 -7.96 -22.57 -19.06
N ASN A 283 -6.74 -22.54 -18.52
CA ASN A 283 -5.53 -22.37 -19.31
C ASN A 283 -4.38 -23.26 -18.84
N LYS A 284 -4.30 -24.45 -19.42
CA LYS A 284 -3.22 -25.43 -19.16
C LYS A 284 -1.83 -24.98 -19.66
N ARG A 285 -1.71 -23.82 -20.31
CA ARG A 285 -0.45 -23.31 -20.86
C ARG A 285 0.38 -22.53 -19.84
N ILE A 286 -0.25 -22.04 -18.76
CA ILE A 286 0.48 -21.40 -17.66
C ILE A 286 0.83 -22.48 -16.64
N PRO A 287 2.09 -22.91 -16.56
CA PRO A 287 2.50 -23.91 -15.58
C PRO A 287 2.51 -23.30 -14.18
N GLN A 288 2.04 -24.07 -13.21
CA GLN A 288 2.19 -23.71 -11.81
C GLN A 288 3.69 -23.54 -11.46
N ASN A 289 3.99 -22.51 -10.67
CA ASN A 289 5.33 -22.24 -10.17
C ASN A 289 5.27 -21.57 -8.79
N ILE A 290 5.19 -22.39 -7.76
CA ILE A 290 5.04 -21.95 -6.37
C ILE A 290 6.20 -21.06 -5.91
N GLN A 291 7.44 -21.36 -6.31
CA GLN A 291 8.60 -20.53 -5.97
C GLN A 291 8.49 -19.12 -6.57
N LYS A 292 7.94 -19.00 -7.78
CA LYS A 292 7.72 -17.73 -8.43
C LYS A 292 6.56 -16.99 -7.76
N ALA A 293 5.48 -17.69 -7.41
CA ALA A 293 4.37 -17.17 -6.64
C ALA A 293 4.84 -16.60 -5.29
N LEU A 294 5.63 -17.38 -4.53
CA LEU A 294 6.18 -16.95 -3.26
C LEU A 294 7.00 -15.65 -3.38
N ARG A 295 7.89 -15.58 -4.39
CA ARG A 295 8.67 -14.35 -4.63
C ARG A 295 7.81 -13.14 -4.93
N TYR A 296 6.71 -13.31 -5.65
CA TYR A 296 5.78 -12.21 -5.95
C TYR A 296 4.97 -11.81 -4.72
N TYR A 297 4.46 -12.77 -3.93
CA TYR A 297 3.77 -12.47 -2.67
C TYR A 297 4.68 -11.74 -1.68
N GLU A 298 5.93 -12.17 -1.50
CA GLU A 298 6.89 -11.50 -0.63
C GLU A 298 7.19 -10.06 -1.08
N ARG A 299 7.36 -9.86 -2.39
CA ARG A 299 7.57 -8.51 -2.93
C ARG A 299 6.35 -7.63 -2.72
N ALA A 300 5.14 -8.15 -2.92
CA ALA A 300 3.90 -7.44 -2.67
C ALA A 300 3.73 -7.09 -1.18
N ALA A 301 4.10 -8.00 -0.28
CA ALA A 301 4.05 -7.77 1.16
C ALA A 301 4.99 -6.65 1.63
N ILE A 302 6.18 -6.54 1.03
CA ILE A 302 7.18 -5.53 1.40
C ILE A 302 6.93 -4.18 0.71
N SER A 303 6.34 -4.21 -0.48
CA SER A 303 6.05 -3.02 -1.29
C SER A 303 4.58 -3.00 -1.69
N PRO A 304 3.65 -2.70 -0.77
CA PRO A 304 2.21 -2.85 -0.97
C PRO A 304 1.60 -1.74 -1.83
N ASN A 305 2.33 -1.22 -2.80
CA ASN A 305 1.88 -0.15 -3.68
C ASN A 305 0.58 -0.54 -4.39
N TYR A 306 -0.43 0.30 -4.30
CA TYR A 306 -1.80 0.07 -4.81
C TYR A 306 -2.58 -1.09 -4.18
N LEU A 307 -2.03 -1.81 -3.23
CA LEU A 307 -2.82 -2.77 -2.45
C LEU A 307 -3.62 -1.99 -1.40
N ASP A 308 -4.88 -2.32 -1.28
CA ASP A 308 -5.63 -1.94 -0.09
C ASP A 308 -5.14 -2.76 1.12
N PHE A 309 -5.69 -2.45 2.26
CA PHE A 309 -5.26 -3.07 3.50
C PHE A 309 -5.55 -4.58 3.54
N ASN A 310 -6.69 -5.01 3.00
CA ASN A 310 -7.09 -6.41 2.95
C ASN A 310 -6.24 -7.20 1.95
N ASP A 311 -5.98 -6.62 0.79
CA ASP A 311 -5.11 -7.23 -0.23
C ASP A 311 -3.67 -7.35 0.28
N HIS A 312 -3.18 -6.36 1.03
CA HIS A 312 -1.86 -6.42 1.66
C HIS A 312 -1.80 -7.53 2.73
N ALA A 313 -2.83 -7.63 3.58
CA ALA A 313 -2.96 -8.72 4.54
C ALA A 313 -2.95 -10.08 3.85
N TYR A 314 -3.75 -10.23 2.79
CA TYR A 314 -3.85 -11.47 2.03
C TYR A 314 -2.49 -11.90 1.44
N VAL A 315 -1.80 -11.02 0.70
CA VAL A 315 -0.51 -11.39 0.06
C VAL A 315 0.56 -11.73 1.10
N THR A 316 0.54 -11.02 2.23
CA THR A 316 1.49 -11.26 3.33
C THR A 316 1.24 -12.63 3.96
N MET A 317 -0.03 -12.98 4.23
CA MET A 317 -0.39 -14.30 4.75
C MET A 317 -0.05 -15.42 3.77
N GLN A 318 -0.28 -15.25 2.47
CA GLN A 318 0.12 -16.24 1.47
C GLN A 318 1.65 -16.47 1.50
N ALA A 319 2.45 -15.42 1.61
CA ALA A 319 3.90 -15.54 1.73
C ALA A 319 4.32 -16.28 3.01
N ILE A 320 3.69 -15.97 4.15
CA ILE A 320 3.94 -16.65 5.43
C ILE A 320 3.61 -18.14 5.32
N ILE A 321 2.43 -18.48 4.81
CA ILE A 321 1.98 -19.88 4.63
C ILE A 321 2.99 -20.65 3.77
N LEU A 322 3.33 -20.12 2.60
CA LEU A 322 4.25 -20.78 1.68
C LEU A 322 5.65 -20.99 2.28
N ARG A 323 6.16 -20.04 3.06
CA ARG A 323 7.43 -20.15 3.78
C ARG A 323 7.39 -21.18 4.90
N THR A 324 6.29 -21.21 5.65
CA THR A 324 6.13 -22.18 6.75
C THR A 324 6.01 -23.60 6.25
N LEU A 325 5.36 -23.78 5.09
CA LEU A 325 5.20 -25.10 4.47
C LEU A 325 6.46 -25.61 3.76
N ASN A 326 7.54 -24.83 3.70
CA ASN A 326 8.82 -25.19 3.10
C ASN A 326 8.71 -25.72 1.65
N ILE A 327 7.84 -25.11 0.85
CA ILE A 327 7.51 -25.59 -0.51
C ILE A 327 8.69 -25.46 -1.49
N ASP A 328 9.64 -24.59 -1.22
CA ASP A 328 10.81 -24.38 -2.05
C ASP A 328 11.96 -25.37 -1.75
N GLY A 329 11.76 -26.30 -0.80
CA GLY A 329 12.76 -27.29 -0.40
C GLY A 329 13.95 -26.70 0.36
N GLN A 330 13.88 -25.42 0.74
CA GLN A 330 14.82 -24.78 1.66
C GLN A 330 14.29 -24.94 3.09
N SER A 331 15.16 -24.95 4.06
CA SER A 331 14.74 -24.96 5.47
C SER A 331 13.80 -23.80 5.77
N GLN A 332 12.81 -24.01 6.66
CA GLN A 332 11.90 -22.96 7.09
C GLN A 332 12.67 -21.70 7.50
N ASP A 333 12.53 -20.63 6.74
CA ASP A 333 13.20 -19.35 7.01
C ASP A 333 12.38 -18.52 8.01
N TRP A 334 12.50 -18.85 9.29
CA TRP A 334 11.80 -18.15 10.37
C TRP A 334 12.22 -16.69 10.51
N SER A 335 13.43 -16.31 10.08
CA SER A 335 13.85 -14.91 10.04
C SER A 335 13.01 -14.13 9.02
N ARG A 336 12.77 -14.71 7.86
CA ARG A 336 11.94 -14.11 6.83
C ARG A 336 10.47 -14.09 7.23
N ILE A 337 9.97 -15.16 7.83
CA ILE A 337 8.61 -15.23 8.38
C ILE A 337 8.41 -14.15 9.44
N ALA A 338 9.35 -13.99 10.38
CA ALA A 338 9.29 -12.94 11.39
C ALA A 338 9.26 -11.53 10.79
N HIS A 339 9.99 -11.29 9.70
CA HIS A 339 9.93 -10.01 8.99
C HIS A 339 8.56 -9.77 8.36
N LEU A 340 7.95 -10.79 7.76
CA LEU A 340 6.59 -10.70 7.20
C LEU A 340 5.55 -10.49 8.31
N LEU A 341 5.72 -11.13 9.47
CA LEU A 341 4.86 -10.96 10.65
C LEU A 341 4.88 -9.53 11.22
N GLN A 342 5.83 -8.69 10.82
CA GLN A 342 5.88 -7.27 11.21
C GLN A 342 4.98 -6.37 10.36
N GLN A 343 4.35 -6.88 9.29
CA GLN A 343 3.47 -6.08 8.46
C GLN A 343 2.13 -5.84 9.17
N PRO A 344 1.72 -4.58 9.41
CA PRO A 344 0.53 -4.27 10.21
C PRO A 344 -0.76 -4.90 9.68
N ALA A 345 -0.90 -4.98 8.37
CA ALA A 345 -2.11 -5.46 7.71
C ALA A 345 -2.54 -6.88 8.13
N ILE A 346 -1.58 -7.78 8.43
CA ILE A 346 -1.92 -9.19 8.76
C ILE A 346 -2.66 -9.35 10.09
N TYR A 347 -2.58 -8.35 10.96
CA TYR A 347 -3.23 -8.42 12.27
C TYR A 347 -4.75 -8.26 12.19
N THR A 348 -5.31 -8.00 11.02
CA THR A 348 -6.74 -8.09 10.75
C THR A 348 -7.22 -9.52 10.55
N LEU A 349 -6.29 -10.48 10.42
CA LEU A 349 -6.60 -11.87 10.12
C LEU A 349 -6.46 -12.75 11.35
N ASP A 350 -7.51 -13.46 11.74
CA ASP A 350 -7.46 -14.44 12.84
C ASP A 350 -6.45 -15.56 12.57
N THR A 351 -6.13 -15.82 11.31
CA THR A 351 -5.15 -16.84 10.88
C THR A 351 -3.71 -16.52 11.28
N ILE A 352 -3.43 -15.33 11.80
CA ILE A 352 -2.09 -14.94 12.26
C ILE A 352 -1.70 -15.59 13.60
N TRP A 353 -2.70 -15.87 14.47
CA TRP A 353 -2.46 -16.27 15.86
C TRP A 353 -1.61 -17.55 16.02
N PRO A 354 -1.80 -18.61 15.22
CA PRO A 354 -0.93 -19.79 15.27
C PRO A 354 0.55 -19.46 15.02
N TYR A 355 0.83 -18.60 14.06
CA TYR A 355 2.21 -18.21 13.70
C TYR A 355 2.85 -17.39 14.81
N LEU A 356 2.12 -16.43 15.37
CA LEU A 356 2.59 -15.63 16.50
C LEU A 356 2.80 -16.50 17.74
N ALA A 357 1.87 -17.41 18.05
CA ALA A 357 2.02 -18.33 19.16
C ALA A 357 3.34 -19.13 19.05
N TYR A 358 3.63 -19.70 17.89
CA TYR A 358 4.85 -20.45 17.65
C TYR A 358 6.11 -19.58 17.74
N VAL A 359 6.12 -18.41 17.09
CA VAL A 359 7.26 -17.49 17.07
C VAL A 359 7.60 -17.00 18.47
N PHE A 360 6.62 -16.57 19.24
CA PHE A 360 6.84 -16.08 20.60
C PHE A 360 7.24 -17.21 21.57
N THR A 361 6.79 -18.44 21.35
CA THR A 361 7.18 -19.58 22.16
C THR A 361 8.63 -20.02 21.88
N PHE A 362 8.98 -20.23 20.62
CA PHE A 362 10.20 -20.94 20.25
C PHE A 362 11.29 -20.05 19.65
N LYS A 363 10.96 -18.88 19.16
CA LYS A 363 11.91 -18.08 18.36
C LYS A 363 12.34 -16.77 19.03
N LYS A 364 11.64 -16.27 20.03
CA LYS A 364 11.95 -14.95 20.63
C LYS A 364 12.77 -15.00 21.95
N GLY A 365 12.91 -16.12 22.57
CA GLY A 365 13.94 -16.41 23.58
C GLY A 365 14.00 -15.58 24.88
N ASN A 366 12.93 -14.86 25.29
CA ASN A 366 12.90 -14.14 26.56
C ASN A 366 11.61 -14.43 27.36
N THR A 367 11.62 -14.13 28.68
CA THR A 367 10.48 -14.37 29.59
C THR A 367 9.22 -13.57 29.21
N HIS A 368 9.36 -12.40 28.63
CA HIS A 368 8.23 -11.61 28.11
C HIS A 368 7.55 -12.30 26.92
N ALA A 369 8.32 -13.00 26.09
CA ALA A 369 7.76 -13.70 24.94
C ALA A 369 6.78 -14.82 25.33
N ILE A 370 7.01 -15.51 26.44
CA ILE A 370 6.12 -16.57 26.92
C ILE A 370 4.73 -16.02 27.32
N ARG A 371 4.67 -14.86 27.97
CA ARG A 371 3.39 -14.22 28.30
C ARG A 371 2.58 -13.92 27.03
N THR A 372 3.23 -13.33 26.03
CA THR A 372 2.63 -13.05 24.73
C THR A 372 2.25 -14.34 24.01
N ALA A 373 3.09 -15.37 24.08
CA ALA A 373 2.80 -16.68 23.50
C ALA A 373 1.50 -17.27 24.07
N ILE A 374 1.30 -17.22 25.39
CA ILE A 374 0.07 -17.70 26.05
C ILE A 374 -1.17 -16.98 25.50
N GLU A 375 -1.10 -15.68 25.33
CA GLU A 375 -2.23 -14.91 24.79
C GLU A 375 -2.51 -15.27 23.31
N CYS A 376 -1.47 -15.46 22.51
CA CYS A 376 -1.63 -15.95 21.15
C CYS A 376 -2.20 -17.36 21.09
N VAL A 377 -1.75 -18.28 21.96
CA VAL A 377 -2.31 -19.62 22.10
C VAL A 377 -3.79 -19.57 22.44
N ASN A 378 -4.18 -18.75 23.44
CA ASN A 378 -5.57 -18.60 23.84
C ASN A 378 -6.46 -18.06 22.71
N LYS A 379 -5.95 -17.15 21.89
CA LYS A 379 -6.67 -16.65 20.73
C LYS A 379 -6.75 -17.69 19.63
N ALA A 380 -5.65 -18.36 19.33
CA ALA A 380 -5.63 -19.45 18.36
C ALA A 380 -6.63 -20.55 18.73
N SER A 381 -6.66 -20.97 20.01
CA SER A 381 -7.61 -21.95 20.50
C SER A 381 -9.07 -21.49 20.33
N LYS A 382 -9.40 -20.25 20.71
CA LYS A 382 -10.76 -19.71 20.56
C LYS A 382 -11.21 -19.63 19.09
N CYS A 383 -10.33 -19.25 18.20
CA CYS A 383 -10.66 -19.21 16.78
C CYS A 383 -10.74 -20.64 16.22
N PHE A 384 -9.88 -21.57 16.66
CA PHE A 384 -9.99 -22.98 16.32
C PHE A 384 -11.33 -23.57 16.74
N ASP A 385 -11.79 -23.29 17.96
CA ASP A 385 -13.11 -23.72 18.45
C ASP A 385 -14.26 -23.17 17.60
N ARG A 386 -14.09 -21.96 17.05
CA ARG A 386 -15.10 -21.31 16.20
C ARG A 386 -15.11 -21.84 14.77
N TYR A 387 -13.95 -22.02 14.15
CA TYR A 387 -13.79 -22.31 12.73
C TYR A 387 -13.38 -23.75 12.41
N GLY A 388 -12.97 -24.51 13.42
CA GLY A 388 -12.63 -25.93 13.34
C GLY A 388 -11.21 -26.25 12.87
N SER A 389 -10.53 -25.38 12.18
CA SER A 389 -9.13 -25.59 11.74
C SER A 389 -8.53 -24.33 11.14
N TYR A 390 -7.22 -24.17 11.29
CA TYR A 390 -6.39 -23.21 10.53
C TYR A 390 -5.73 -23.82 9.30
N ASP A 391 -6.23 -24.99 8.88
CA ASP A 391 -5.68 -25.76 7.76
C ASP A 391 -4.16 -26.02 7.87
N TYR A 392 -3.33 -25.05 7.50
CA TYR A 392 -1.88 -25.20 7.41
C TYR A 392 -1.12 -24.82 8.70
N ALA A 393 -1.76 -24.29 9.70
CA ALA A 393 -1.12 -23.71 10.87
C ALA A 393 -1.52 -24.36 12.21
N ASP A 394 -2.40 -25.38 12.21
CA ASP A 394 -2.86 -26.04 13.44
C ASP A 394 -1.70 -26.52 14.29
N HIS A 395 -0.72 -27.17 13.70
CA HIS A 395 0.44 -27.72 14.40
C HIS A 395 1.27 -26.64 15.13
N LEU A 396 1.30 -25.43 14.63
CA LEU A 396 2.11 -24.35 15.20
C LEU A 396 1.61 -23.91 16.57
N TRP A 397 0.31 -23.61 16.69
CA TRP A 397 -0.24 -23.19 17.97
C TRP A 397 -0.37 -24.37 18.96
N GLN A 398 -0.58 -25.60 18.46
CA GLN A 398 -0.63 -26.80 19.27
C GLN A 398 0.73 -27.12 19.89
N LEU A 399 1.84 -26.98 19.12
CA LEU A 399 3.20 -27.06 19.64
C LEU A 399 3.47 -25.99 20.71
N ALA A 400 3.05 -24.76 20.45
CA ALA A 400 3.20 -23.66 21.40
C ALA A 400 2.40 -23.90 22.68
N ALA A 401 1.16 -24.39 22.58
CA ALA A 401 0.32 -24.73 23.72
C ALA A 401 0.95 -25.87 24.55
N GLY A 402 1.39 -26.94 23.89
CA GLY A 402 2.07 -28.05 24.56
C GLY A 402 3.27 -27.57 25.38
N TYR A 403 4.13 -26.73 24.80
CA TYR A 403 5.26 -26.18 25.53
C TYR A 403 4.85 -25.28 26.70
N CYS A 404 3.83 -24.44 26.53
CA CYS A 404 3.35 -23.59 27.62
C CYS A 404 2.77 -24.39 28.80
N TYR A 405 2.14 -25.57 28.56
CA TYR A 405 1.74 -26.49 29.60
C TYR A 405 2.94 -27.21 30.21
N GLU A 406 3.90 -27.67 29.40
CA GLU A 406 5.13 -28.34 29.84
C GLU A 406 5.92 -27.50 30.86
N ILE A 407 6.04 -26.20 30.61
CA ILE A 407 6.76 -25.29 31.53
C ILE A 407 5.90 -24.72 32.65
N GLY A 408 4.64 -25.06 32.72
CA GLY A 408 3.70 -24.53 33.71
C GLY A 408 3.30 -23.07 33.50
N ALA A 409 3.50 -22.52 32.30
CA ALA A 409 3.22 -21.11 32.04
C ALA A 409 1.71 -20.80 32.03
N ILE A 410 0.86 -21.75 31.64
CA ILE A 410 -0.61 -21.61 31.65
C ILE A 410 -1.18 -22.00 33.03
N THR A 411 -0.72 -23.08 33.62
CA THR A 411 -1.28 -23.72 34.81
C THR A 411 -0.59 -23.32 36.11
N LYS A 412 0.50 -22.53 36.06
CA LYS A 412 1.42 -22.15 37.16
C LYS A 412 2.38 -23.27 37.58
N GLU A 413 2.01 -24.54 37.36
CA GLU A 413 2.87 -25.69 37.53
C GLU A 413 2.84 -26.55 36.25
N PRO A 414 3.92 -27.28 35.92
CA PRO A 414 3.95 -28.15 34.76
C PRO A 414 2.78 -29.14 34.73
N ASP A 415 2.08 -29.20 33.61
CA ASP A 415 1.03 -30.16 33.32
C ASP A 415 1.45 -30.99 32.09
N LEU A 416 2.16 -32.08 32.37
CA LEU A 416 2.73 -32.91 31.32
C LEU A 416 1.67 -33.71 30.56
N ASP A 417 0.54 -34.02 31.19
CA ASP A 417 -0.56 -34.74 30.54
C ASP A 417 -1.20 -33.87 29.46
N GLN A 418 -1.45 -32.59 29.78
CA GLN A 418 -1.93 -31.63 28.78
C GLN A 418 -0.87 -31.32 27.72
N ALA A 419 0.40 -31.17 28.11
CA ALA A 419 1.48 -30.93 27.16
C ALA A 419 1.58 -32.05 26.11
N VAL A 420 1.58 -33.30 26.53
CA VAL A 420 1.62 -34.46 25.63
C VAL A 420 0.38 -34.50 24.74
N THR A 421 -0.81 -34.21 25.29
CA THR A 421 -2.04 -34.16 24.50
C THR A 421 -1.92 -33.17 23.33
N PHE A 422 -1.41 -31.96 23.59
CA PHE A 422 -1.22 -30.96 22.55
C PHE A 422 -0.13 -31.36 21.54
N TYR A 423 0.96 -31.99 21.98
CA TYR A 423 1.98 -32.51 21.08
C TYR A 423 1.45 -33.63 20.18
N GLU A 424 0.58 -34.50 20.70
CA GLU A 424 -0.11 -35.52 19.90
C GLU A 424 -1.01 -34.90 18.82
N HIS A 425 -1.81 -33.87 19.18
CA HIS A 425 -2.61 -33.13 18.20
C HIS A 425 -1.73 -32.45 17.14
N ALA A 426 -0.60 -31.86 17.54
CA ALA A 426 0.35 -31.26 16.62
C ALA A 426 0.92 -32.29 15.65
N ARG A 427 1.33 -33.49 16.15
CA ARG A 427 1.81 -34.60 15.33
C ARG A 427 0.76 -35.06 14.32
N GLU A 428 -0.50 -35.20 14.75
CA GLU A 428 -1.61 -35.53 13.85
C GLU A 428 -1.80 -34.47 12.75
N SER A 429 -1.70 -33.20 13.10
CA SER A 429 -1.80 -32.08 12.15
C SER A 429 -0.66 -32.08 11.16
N ILE A 430 0.59 -32.32 11.60
CA ILE A 430 1.76 -32.45 10.74
C ILE A 430 1.61 -33.66 9.79
N ASN A 431 1.20 -34.81 10.31
CA ASN A 431 1.00 -36.02 9.50
C ASN A 431 -0.09 -35.80 8.44
N ARG A 432 -1.20 -35.13 8.80
CA ARG A 432 -2.27 -34.76 7.87
C ARG A 432 -1.73 -33.88 6.75
N LEU A 433 -0.93 -32.89 7.05
CA LEU A 433 -0.32 -32.00 6.06
C LEU A 433 0.66 -32.72 5.15
N ASN A 434 1.55 -33.54 5.72
CA ASN A 434 2.56 -34.30 4.98
C ASN A 434 1.98 -35.44 4.11
N THR A 435 0.75 -35.89 4.40
CA THR A 435 0.06 -36.93 3.60
C THR A 435 -1.01 -36.39 2.67
N ARG A 436 -1.29 -35.08 2.71
CA ARG A 436 -2.35 -34.45 1.92
C ARG A 436 -1.95 -34.35 0.46
N ASN A 437 -2.71 -35.03 -0.41
CA ASN A 437 -2.50 -35.03 -1.87
C ASN A 437 -3.37 -33.99 -2.61
N ASP A 438 -4.38 -33.44 -1.95
CA ASP A 438 -5.39 -32.54 -2.50
C ASP A 438 -5.04 -31.09 -2.20
N ASN A 439 -3.86 -30.68 -2.57
CA ASN A 439 -3.42 -29.35 -2.20
C ASN A 439 -3.86 -28.31 -3.24
N TRP A 440 -4.46 -27.25 -2.76
CA TRP A 440 -4.65 -26.07 -3.57
C TRP A 440 -3.31 -25.49 -4.09
N LEU A 441 -2.20 -25.93 -3.54
CA LEU A 441 -0.85 -25.65 -3.98
C LEU A 441 -0.46 -26.48 -5.23
N GLY A 442 -1.22 -27.55 -5.54
CA GLY A 442 -1.07 -28.32 -6.80
C GLY A 442 0.30 -28.95 -7.03
N THR A 443 1.15 -29.06 -6.01
CA THR A 443 2.52 -29.57 -6.15
C THR A 443 2.56 -31.07 -6.48
N GLY A 444 1.50 -31.79 -6.16
CA GLY A 444 1.43 -33.26 -6.35
C GLY A 444 2.37 -34.05 -5.45
N GLU A 445 3.25 -33.38 -4.69
CA GLU A 445 4.16 -33.98 -3.74
C GLU A 445 3.73 -33.68 -2.30
N PRO A 446 3.90 -34.63 -1.37
CA PRO A 446 3.66 -34.40 0.05
C PRO A 446 4.51 -33.25 0.58
N LEU A 447 3.97 -32.47 1.51
CA LEU A 447 4.73 -31.43 2.20
C LEU A 447 5.77 -32.10 3.12
N ALA A 448 6.95 -31.51 3.23
CA ALA A 448 8.02 -31.99 4.09
C ALA A 448 8.12 -31.13 5.36
N ILE A 449 7.03 -31.05 6.13
CA ILE A 449 7.02 -30.30 7.40
C ILE A 449 7.77 -31.14 8.45
N PRO A 450 8.77 -30.54 9.15
CA PRO A 450 9.49 -31.23 10.22
C PRO A 450 8.54 -31.70 11.33
N ASP A 451 8.73 -32.93 11.79
CA ASP A 451 7.91 -33.52 12.86
C ASP A 451 8.46 -33.17 14.25
N GLU A 452 8.50 -31.87 14.57
CA GLU A 452 8.92 -31.36 15.88
C GLU A 452 8.07 -31.92 17.04
N ALA A 453 6.84 -32.31 16.74
CA ALA A 453 5.95 -32.88 17.75
C ALA A 453 6.43 -34.30 18.17
N SER A 454 6.80 -35.15 17.23
CA SER A 454 7.35 -36.47 17.55
C SER A 454 8.67 -36.36 18.31
N GLU A 455 9.56 -35.44 17.93
CA GLU A 455 10.81 -35.20 18.65
C GLU A 455 10.56 -34.82 20.12
N ARG A 456 9.55 -34.03 20.40
CA ARG A 456 9.16 -33.65 21.77
C ARG A 456 8.54 -34.81 22.53
N LEU A 457 7.67 -35.59 21.89
CA LEU A 457 7.02 -36.74 22.49
C LEU A 457 8.01 -37.84 22.91
N GLU A 458 9.16 -37.92 22.26
CA GLU A 458 10.23 -38.88 22.65
C GLU A 458 10.79 -38.64 24.06
N ALA A 459 10.61 -37.42 24.62
CA ALA A 459 11.08 -37.08 25.96
C ALA A 459 10.19 -37.62 27.09
N PHE A 460 8.98 -38.09 26.78
CA PHE A 460 8.00 -38.47 27.79
C PHE A 460 7.76 -39.98 27.81
N GLU A 461 7.37 -40.49 28.99
CA GLU A 461 6.87 -41.84 29.21
C GLU A 461 5.64 -41.82 30.10
N LEU A 462 4.74 -42.76 29.92
CA LEU A 462 3.55 -42.90 30.72
C LEU A 462 3.80 -43.86 31.92
N VAL A 463 3.67 -43.33 33.14
CA VAL A 463 3.85 -44.07 34.39
C VAL A 463 2.66 -43.86 35.27
N ASP A 464 2.03 -44.93 35.69
CA ASP A 464 0.83 -44.93 36.58
C ASP A 464 -0.33 -44.03 36.09
N GLY A 465 -0.44 -43.87 34.77
CA GLY A 465 -1.52 -43.09 34.15
C GLY A 465 -1.20 -41.61 33.96
N HIS A 466 -0.01 -41.17 34.31
CA HIS A 466 0.47 -39.79 34.13
C HIS A 466 1.75 -39.74 33.32
N TYR A 467 1.94 -38.69 32.52
CA TYR A 467 3.18 -38.49 31.78
C TYR A 467 4.27 -37.85 32.65
N GLN A 468 5.46 -38.39 32.52
CA GLN A 468 6.69 -37.84 33.13
C GLN A 468 7.85 -37.83 32.13
N TYR A 469 8.90 -37.09 32.45
CA TYR A 469 10.13 -37.17 31.65
C TYR A 469 10.81 -38.53 31.81
N LYS A 470 11.31 -39.09 30.73
CA LYS A 470 12.17 -40.27 30.76
C LYS A 470 13.40 -40.02 31.62
N GLU A 471 13.95 -41.10 32.20
CA GLU A 471 15.14 -41.01 33.02
C GLU A 471 16.30 -40.31 32.29
N GLY A 472 16.90 -39.31 32.93
CA GLY A 472 17.99 -38.51 32.38
C GLY A 472 17.58 -37.35 31.48
N ILE A 473 16.29 -37.15 31.19
CA ILE A 473 15.76 -36.01 30.44
C ILE A 473 15.19 -35.00 31.42
N THR A 474 15.52 -33.73 31.21
CA THR A 474 15.00 -32.60 31.99
C THR A 474 14.42 -31.52 31.06
N GLN A 475 13.55 -30.69 31.59
CA GLN A 475 12.97 -29.54 30.89
C GLN A 475 14.02 -28.67 30.17
N SER A 476 15.21 -28.51 30.76
CA SER A 476 16.32 -27.73 30.19
C SER A 476 17.02 -28.36 28.97
N SER A 477 16.80 -29.67 28.72
CA SER A 477 17.38 -30.35 27.55
C SER A 477 16.62 -30.14 26.24
N THR A 478 15.40 -29.59 26.33
CA THR A 478 14.57 -29.19 25.17
C THR A 478 14.82 -27.72 24.81
N THR A 479 16.07 -27.37 24.46
CA THR A 479 16.46 -25.99 24.17
C THR A 479 15.88 -25.51 22.84
N CYS A 480 15.07 -24.44 22.93
CA CYS A 480 14.72 -23.64 21.76
C CYS A 480 15.97 -22.89 21.28
N ASN A 481 16.35 -23.05 20.02
CA ASN A 481 17.37 -22.20 19.43
C ASN A 481 16.85 -20.76 19.37
N PRO A 482 17.57 -19.80 19.95
CA PRO A 482 17.16 -18.39 19.86
C PRO A 482 17.17 -17.94 18.41
N MET A 483 16.15 -17.16 18.03
CA MET A 483 16.09 -16.57 16.70
C MET A 483 17.26 -15.60 16.48
N PRO A 484 17.84 -15.53 15.28
CA PRO A 484 18.79 -14.48 14.96
C PRO A 484 18.15 -13.09 15.11
N PRO A 485 18.93 -12.03 15.35
CA PRO A 485 18.48 -10.71 15.82
C PRO A 485 17.72 -9.86 14.77
N ALA A 486 16.97 -10.48 13.87
CA ALA A 486 16.17 -9.79 12.85
C ALA A 486 14.86 -9.18 13.40
N TRP A 487 14.50 -9.52 14.66
CA TRP A 487 13.34 -8.91 15.31
C TRP A 487 13.79 -7.60 16.00
N PRO A 488 13.06 -6.48 15.83
CA PRO A 488 13.46 -5.22 16.47
C PRO A 488 13.63 -5.41 17.97
N GLN A 489 14.79 -5.04 18.49
CA GLN A 489 15.09 -5.15 19.93
C GLN A 489 14.28 -4.18 20.79
N ASN A 490 13.62 -3.21 20.17
CA ASN A 490 12.87 -2.14 20.83
C ASN A 490 11.35 -2.30 20.62
N SER A 491 10.79 -3.49 20.88
CA SER A 491 9.34 -3.61 21.03
C SER A 491 8.94 -2.94 22.35
N VAL A 492 8.30 -1.79 22.29
CA VAL A 492 7.63 -1.19 23.45
C VAL A 492 6.36 -2.02 23.71
N ASP A 493 6.04 -2.27 24.96
CA ASP A 493 4.78 -2.88 25.34
C ASP A 493 3.68 -1.83 25.11
N VAL A 494 3.07 -1.88 23.95
CA VAL A 494 2.03 -0.93 23.50
C VAL A 494 0.85 -0.86 24.47
N LEU A 495 0.78 -1.80 25.39
CA LEU A 495 -0.35 -1.93 26.30
C LEU A 495 -0.24 -1.20 27.60
N GLU A 496 0.98 -0.97 28.09
CA GLU A 496 1.13 -0.11 29.25
C GLU A 496 0.60 1.30 28.97
N ILE A 497 0.58 1.72 27.70
CA ILE A 497 0.03 3.04 27.29
C ILE A 497 -1.51 3.07 27.38
N PHE A 498 -2.20 1.92 27.30
CA PHE A 498 -3.67 1.87 27.19
C PHE A 498 -4.38 1.16 28.35
N GLU A 499 -3.67 0.61 29.35
CA GLU A 499 -4.29 -0.04 30.51
C GLU A 499 -5.20 0.90 31.32
N ASP A 500 -4.99 2.19 31.23
CA ASP A 500 -5.69 3.22 32.03
C ASP A 500 -6.76 4.00 31.24
N SER A 501 -7.02 3.64 29.98
CA SER A 501 -8.00 4.38 29.19
C SER A 501 -9.43 4.05 29.65
N THR A 502 -10.12 5.03 30.15
CA THR A 502 -11.55 5.02 30.49
C THR A 502 -12.47 4.79 29.28
N THR A 503 -11.91 4.62 28.10
CA THR A 503 -12.62 4.47 26.83
C THR A 503 -13.17 3.07 26.59
N GLY A 504 -12.85 2.09 27.42
CA GLY A 504 -13.35 0.70 27.27
C GLY A 504 -12.71 -0.08 26.12
N TRP A 505 -11.66 0.41 25.52
CA TRP A 505 -10.91 -0.26 24.47
C TRP A 505 -10.15 -1.44 25.07
N ARG A 506 -10.40 -2.63 24.59
CA ARG A 506 -9.60 -3.80 24.94
C ARG A 506 -8.44 -3.92 23.97
N THR A 507 -7.30 -3.40 24.41
CA THR A 507 -6.04 -3.67 23.75
C THR A 507 -5.64 -5.11 24.00
N ASN A 508 -5.15 -5.75 22.96
CA ASN A 508 -4.54 -7.06 23.10
C ASN A 508 -3.07 -6.86 23.46
N LYS A 509 -2.64 -7.46 24.56
CA LYS A 509 -1.29 -7.35 25.10
C LYS A 509 -0.27 -8.11 24.27
N TYR A 510 0.25 -7.48 23.21
CA TYR A 510 1.31 -8.02 22.36
C TYR A 510 2.44 -7.03 22.25
N ASP A 511 3.67 -7.53 22.29
CA ASP A 511 4.82 -6.79 21.81
C ASP A 511 4.68 -6.62 20.28
N TRP A 512 4.04 -5.58 19.85
CA TRP A 512 3.90 -5.28 18.43
C TRP A 512 5.23 -4.79 17.87
N PRO A 513 5.65 -5.28 16.72
CA PRO A 513 6.78 -4.69 16.04
C PRO A 513 6.39 -3.28 15.56
N PHE A 514 7.16 -2.30 15.98
CA PHE A 514 6.99 -0.94 15.50
C PHE A 514 7.52 -0.79 14.10
N ILE A 515 6.80 -0.06 13.27
CA ILE A 515 7.36 0.57 12.10
C ILE A 515 7.72 1.99 12.52
N GLU A 516 8.98 2.19 12.88
CA GLU A 516 9.52 3.52 13.08
C GLU A 516 9.72 4.14 11.69
N ARG A 517 9.05 5.25 11.43
CA ARG A 517 9.26 6.05 10.23
C ARG A 517 9.68 7.43 10.68
N GLU A 518 10.78 7.93 10.12
CA GLU A 518 11.17 9.32 10.26
C GLU A 518 10.45 10.14 9.19
N TRP A 519 9.70 11.12 9.63
CA TRP A 519 9.11 12.12 8.77
C TRP A 519 9.57 13.50 9.27
N ASP A 520 10.53 14.06 8.58
CA ASP A 520 11.07 15.41 8.80
C ASP A 520 11.25 15.81 10.27
N THR A 521 12.14 15.09 10.99
CA THR A 521 12.42 15.28 12.44
C THR A 521 11.31 14.80 13.41
N GLN A 522 10.20 14.26 12.94
CA GLN A 522 9.17 13.67 13.79
C GLN A 522 9.14 12.16 13.63
N LYS A 523 9.30 11.43 14.74
CA LYS A 523 9.09 9.98 14.77
C LYS A 523 7.62 9.71 14.99
N TYR A 524 7.00 8.87 14.16
CA TYR A 524 5.67 8.40 14.38
C TYR A 524 5.61 6.88 14.46
N LEU A 525 4.75 6.41 15.34
CA LEU A 525 4.47 5.01 15.53
C LEU A 525 3.08 4.73 14.98
N SER A 526 2.99 3.78 14.05
CA SER A 526 1.72 3.35 13.48
C SER A 526 1.39 1.95 13.99
N PHE A 527 0.21 1.78 14.57
CA PHE A 527 -0.29 0.49 14.99
C PHE A 527 -1.81 0.41 14.78
N ILE A 528 -2.33 -0.81 14.72
CA ILE A 528 -3.72 -1.07 14.47
C ILE A 528 -4.36 -1.56 15.75
N ILE A 529 -5.45 -0.92 16.13
CA ILE A 529 -6.29 -1.34 17.25
C ILE A 529 -7.60 -1.90 16.72
N TYR A 530 -8.01 -3.01 17.29
CA TYR A 530 -9.33 -3.58 17.06
C TYR A 530 -10.29 -3.14 18.17
N ASP A 531 -11.39 -2.49 17.82
CA ASP A 531 -12.50 -2.29 18.74
C ASP A 531 -13.42 -3.52 18.72
N ASN A 532 -13.55 -4.16 19.88
CA ASN A 532 -14.39 -5.35 20.06
C ASN A 532 -15.64 -4.98 20.88
N ARG A 533 -16.30 -3.87 20.54
CA ARG A 533 -17.45 -3.34 21.30
C ARG A 533 -18.77 -4.07 21.07
N GLN A 534 -18.86 -5.01 20.12
CA GLN A 534 -20.13 -5.65 19.84
C GLN A 534 -20.16 -7.13 20.21
N SER A 535 -21.29 -7.50 20.77
CA SER A 535 -21.67 -8.88 21.01
C SER A 535 -21.70 -9.68 19.71
N ILE A 536 -21.28 -10.87 19.80
CA ILE A 536 -20.98 -11.97 18.90
C ILE A 536 -21.87 -12.15 17.63
N GLU A 537 -22.94 -11.37 17.44
CA GLU A 537 -23.87 -11.59 16.34
C GLU A 537 -23.73 -10.67 15.12
N ASN A 538 -22.98 -9.56 15.23
CA ASN A 538 -22.68 -8.69 14.10
C ASN A 538 -21.26 -8.13 14.25
N VAL A 539 -20.27 -8.84 13.74
CA VAL A 539 -18.88 -8.39 13.78
C VAL A 539 -18.64 -7.48 12.57
N ILE A 540 -18.88 -6.20 12.76
CA ILE A 540 -18.27 -5.16 11.91
C ILE A 540 -16.92 -4.88 12.54
N TYR A 541 -15.84 -5.20 11.84
CA TYR A 541 -14.49 -4.88 12.29
C TYR A 541 -14.20 -3.42 11.92
N ASP A 542 -14.29 -2.54 12.90
CA ASP A 542 -13.72 -1.21 12.76
C ASP A 542 -12.20 -1.32 12.94
N VAL A 543 -11.47 -1.09 11.87
CA VAL A 543 -10.01 -1.02 11.90
C VAL A 543 -9.61 0.42 12.15
N TYR A 544 -9.00 0.70 13.29
CA TYR A 544 -8.46 2.02 13.58
C TYR A 544 -6.95 2.02 13.41
N SER A 545 -6.45 2.95 12.63
CA SER A 545 -5.02 3.27 12.56
C SER A 545 -4.72 4.37 13.56
N ILE A 546 -3.87 4.09 14.54
CA ILE A 546 -3.38 5.10 15.46
C ILE A 546 -2.02 5.57 14.94
N VAL A 547 -1.91 6.85 14.71
CA VAL A 547 -0.63 7.49 14.38
C VAL A 547 -0.24 8.38 15.54
N MET A 548 0.88 8.06 16.19
CA MET A 548 1.44 8.85 17.27
C MET A 548 2.62 9.67 16.73
N PHE A 549 2.55 10.99 16.88
CA PHE A 549 3.66 11.88 16.58
C PHE A 549 4.34 12.31 17.88
N HIS A 550 5.56 11.88 18.07
CA HIS A 550 6.40 12.35 19.16
C HIS A 550 7.13 13.64 18.74
N ASN A 551 6.82 14.73 19.43
CA ASN A 551 7.53 15.99 19.22
C ASN A 551 8.67 16.05 20.24
N GLU A 552 9.90 15.78 19.81
CA GLU A 552 11.10 15.75 20.67
C GLU A 552 11.37 17.11 21.33
N ASP A 553 11.09 18.23 20.65
CA ASP A 553 11.34 19.58 21.16
C ASP A 553 10.40 19.98 22.33
N LYS A 554 9.23 19.36 22.42
CA LYS A 554 8.22 19.68 23.43
C LYS A 554 7.94 18.55 24.41
N ASN A 555 8.55 17.38 24.21
CA ASN A 555 8.27 16.16 24.96
C ASN A 555 6.76 15.87 25.03
N THR A 556 6.04 16.13 23.94
CA THR A 556 4.60 15.92 23.79
C THR A 556 4.35 14.87 22.70
N CYS A 557 3.30 14.09 22.90
CA CYS A 557 2.86 13.11 21.92
C CYS A 557 1.47 13.50 21.41
N ASN A 558 1.34 13.71 20.11
CA ASN A 558 0.04 13.89 19.46
C ASN A 558 -0.44 12.53 18.95
N ILE A 559 -1.65 12.14 19.33
CA ILE A 559 -2.27 10.89 18.92
C ILE A 559 -3.39 11.20 17.93
N TYR A 560 -3.31 10.62 16.74
CA TYR A 560 -4.35 10.71 15.71
C TYR A 560 -4.98 9.34 15.51
N LEU A 561 -6.31 9.29 15.62
CA LEU A 561 -7.11 8.09 15.36
C LEU A 561 -7.73 8.20 13.97
N TYR A 562 -7.46 7.21 13.12
CA TYR A 562 -8.11 7.08 11.83
C TYR A 562 -9.01 5.85 11.86
N GLY A 563 -10.33 6.04 11.82
CA GLY A 563 -11.29 4.95 11.69
C GLY A 563 -11.60 4.67 10.22
N TYR A 564 -11.75 3.41 9.88
CA TYR A 564 -12.29 2.97 8.59
C TYR A 564 -13.56 2.18 8.88
N SER A 565 -14.71 2.68 8.40
CA SER A 565 -15.98 1.96 8.41
C SER A 565 -16.26 1.42 7.00
N GLU A 566 -16.69 0.17 6.89
CA GLU A 566 -17.16 -0.39 5.61
C GLU A 566 -18.50 0.21 5.17
N ASP A 567 -19.20 0.95 6.05
CA ASP A 567 -20.42 1.65 5.69
C ASP A 567 -20.10 3.11 5.27
N PRO A 568 -20.22 3.45 3.97
CA PRO A 568 -19.97 4.81 3.48
C PRO A 568 -20.90 5.88 4.06
N ALA A 569 -21.96 5.50 4.75
CA ALA A 569 -22.93 6.41 5.38
C ALA A 569 -22.53 6.83 6.80
N GLU A 570 -21.55 6.16 7.42
CA GLU A 570 -21.09 6.45 8.79
C GLU A 570 -19.67 7.01 8.86
N CYS A 571 -19.05 7.37 7.74
CA CYS A 571 -17.80 8.13 7.75
C CYS A 571 -18.06 9.53 8.30
N ASP A 572 -18.09 9.66 9.61
CA ASP A 572 -18.09 10.97 10.26
C ASP A 572 -16.64 11.50 10.26
N GLU A 573 -16.48 12.64 9.63
CA GLU A 573 -15.21 13.33 9.46
C GLU A 573 -14.66 13.75 10.82
N THR A 574 -13.43 13.32 11.09
CA THR A 574 -12.55 13.88 12.12
C THR A 574 -13.12 13.92 13.54
N LEU A 575 -12.83 12.88 14.31
CA LEU A 575 -12.81 13.02 15.75
C LEU A 575 -11.71 14.03 16.13
N GLU A 576 -12.11 15.21 16.55
CA GLU A 576 -11.19 16.18 17.15
C GLU A 576 -10.49 15.53 18.36
N PRO A 577 -9.19 15.78 18.57
CA PRO A 577 -8.46 15.21 19.69
C PRO A 577 -9.06 15.76 20.99
N THR A 578 -9.69 14.91 21.76
CA THR A 578 -10.05 15.20 23.15
C THR A 578 -8.93 14.70 24.04
N ILE A 579 -8.02 15.57 24.43
CA ILE A 579 -7.29 15.59 25.71
C ILE A 579 -7.15 17.01 26.18
#